data_ee68d25f348be579eed758545dc4320f
#
_entry.id   ee68d25f348be579eed758545dc4320f
#
_cell.length_a   1.000
_cell.length_b   1.000
_cell.length_c   1.000
_cell.angle_alpha   90.00
_cell.angle_beta   90.00
_cell.angle_gamma   90.00
#
_symmetry.space_group_name_H-M   'P 1'
#
loop_
_entity.id
_entity.type
_entity.pdbx_description
1 polymer ?
#
loop_
_entity_poly.entity_id
_entity_poly.type
_entity_poly.pdbx_seq_one_letter_code
_entity_poly.pdbx_strand_id
1 'polypeptide(L)'
;PAREYLKKLISKIDEVEVVGEAENGLDAADAIKALQPDLALLDLQMPELTGLEVVKKVPEEKMPLFAFVTAFDDYAVQAFELN
;
A
#
# COMPACT_ATOMS: atom_id res chain seq x y z
N PRO A 1 -4.64 -10.42 10.95
CA PRO A 1 -4.42 -9.09 10.45
C PRO A 1 -4.67 -8.97 8.95
N ALA A 2 -5.01 -7.77 8.53
CA ALA A 2 -5.35 -7.51 7.14
C ALA A 2 -4.22 -7.87 6.17
N ARG A 3 -2.98 -7.61 6.56
CA ARG A 3 -1.83 -7.88 5.72
C ARG A 3 -1.68 -9.36 5.37
N GLU A 4 -1.85 -10.23 6.34
CA GLU A 4 -1.75 -11.67 6.11
C GLU A 4 -2.90 -12.19 5.24
N TYR A 5 -4.09 -11.63 5.45
CA TYR A 5 -5.24 -12.00 4.64
C TYR A 5 -5.03 -11.60 3.17
N LEU A 6 -4.51 -10.41 2.95
CA LEU A 6 -4.20 -9.94 1.60
C LEU A 6 -3.14 -10.82 0.94
N LYS A 7 -2.12 -11.22 1.67
CA LYS A 7 -1.10 -12.11 1.13
C LYS A 7 -1.70 -13.43 0.66
N LYS A 8 -2.63 -13.98 1.42
CA LYS A 8 -3.30 -15.22 1.02
C LYS A 8 -4.11 -15.05 -0.26
N LEU A 9 -4.81 -13.93 -0.38
CA LEU A 9 -5.59 -13.66 -1.58
C LEU A 9 -4.69 -13.49 -2.80
N ILE A 10 -3.62 -12.71 -2.64
CA ILE A 10 -2.69 -12.42 -3.72
C ILE A 10 -1.97 -13.69 -4.17
N SER A 11 -1.64 -14.59 -3.24
CA SER A 11 -0.92 -15.81 -3.57
C SER A 11 -1.68 -16.73 -4.53
N LYS A 12 -2.98 -16.50 -4.67
CA LYS A 12 -3.81 -17.26 -5.62
C LYS A 12 -3.77 -16.70 -7.04
N ILE A 13 -3.10 -15.58 -7.23
CA ILE A 13 -2.98 -14.94 -8.54
C ILE A 13 -1.59 -15.23 -9.08
N ASP A 14 -1.50 -16.09 -10.08
CA ASP A 14 -0.23 -16.57 -10.60
C ASP A 14 0.66 -15.47 -11.18
N GLU A 15 0.05 -14.38 -11.66
CA GLU A 15 0.77 -13.31 -12.35
C GLU A 15 1.31 -12.25 -11.40
N VAL A 16 1.08 -12.41 -10.09
CA VAL A 16 1.46 -11.43 -9.08
C VAL A 16 2.51 -12.04 -8.16
N GLU A 17 3.59 -11.30 -7.94
CA GLU A 17 4.63 -11.69 -7.02
C GLU A 17 4.76 -10.65 -5.91
N VAL A 18 4.75 -11.10 -4.66
CA VAL A 18 4.96 -10.22 -3.51
C VAL A 18 6.46 -10.04 -3.33
N VAL A 19 6.96 -8.83 -3.57
CA VAL A 19 8.39 -8.55 -3.49
C VAL A 19 8.81 -7.94 -2.15
N GLY A 20 7.87 -7.55 -1.32
CA GLY A 20 8.20 -7.01 -0.01
C GLY A 20 6.95 -6.68 0.78
N GLU A 21 7.14 -6.45 2.07
CA GLU A 21 6.09 -6.11 3.02
C GLU A 21 6.62 -5.06 3.99
N ALA A 22 5.71 -4.30 4.58
CA ALA A 22 6.06 -3.35 5.61
C ALA A 22 4.97 -3.33 6.68
N GLU A 23 5.35 -3.07 7.92
CA GLU A 23 4.44 -3.03 9.04
C GLU A 23 3.90 -1.64 9.34
N ASN A 24 4.53 -0.63 8.80
CA ASN A 24 4.14 0.76 9.04
C ASN A 24 4.46 1.61 7.82
N GLY A 25 3.99 2.86 7.86
CA GLY A 25 4.13 3.75 6.71
C GLY A 25 5.55 4.16 6.38
N LEU A 26 6.40 4.35 7.40
CA LEU A 26 7.80 4.73 7.16
C LEU A 26 8.55 3.60 6.46
N ASP A 27 8.39 2.37 6.95
CA ASP A 27 9.01 1.20 6.32
C ASP A 27 8.45 0.96 4.93
N ALA A 28 7.16 1.22 4.74
CA ALA A 28 6.54 1.08 3.42
C ALA A 28 7.17 2.04 2.41
N ALA A 29 7.35 3.31 2.80
CA ALA A 29 7.97 4.29 1.90
C ALA A 29 9.38 3.87 1.53
N ASP A 30 10.16 3.41 2.51
CA ASP A 30 11.53 2.96 2.28
C ASP A 30 11.58 1.73 1.36
N ALA A 31 10.67 0.78 1.58
CA ALA A 31 10.62 -0.42 0.77
C ALA A 31 10.24 -0.10 -0.68
N ILE A 32 9.30 0.80 -0.88
CA ILE A 32 8.89 1.22 -2.23
C ILE A 32 10.07 1.86 -2.96
N LYS A 33 10.81 2.73 -2.29
CA LYS A 33 11.98 3.38 -2.89
C LYS A 33 13.07 2.38 -3.23
N ALA A 34 13.29 1.38 -2.37
CA ALA A 34 14.33 0.40 -2.57
C ALA A 34 13.98 -0.66 -3.60
N LEU A 35 12.77 -1.17 -3.56
CA LEU A 35 12.33 -2.29 -4.39
C LEU A 35 11.71 -1.88 -5.71
N GLN A 36 11.20 -0.66 -5.78
CA GLN A 36 10.53 -0.11 -6.96
C GLN A 36 9.50 -1.09 -7.55
N PRO A 37 8.50 -1.48 -6.74
CA PRO A 37 7.48 -2.42 -7.21
C PRO A 37 6.59 -1.79 -8.28
N ASP A 38 5.88 -2.62 -9.02
CA ASP A 38 4.93 -2.11 -10.00
C ASP A 38 3.66 -1.61 -9.33
N LEU A 39 3.28 -2.23 -8.21
CA LEU A 39 2.07 -1.90 -7.49
C LEU A 39 2.34 -1.94 -5.99
N ALA A 40 1.84 -0.96 -5.27
CA ALA A 40 1.88 -0.94 -3.81
C ALA A 40 0.45 -0.97 -3.27
N LEU A 41 0.15 -1.93 -2.42
CA LEU A 41 -1.12 -2.01 -1.72
C LEU A 41 -0.94 -1.40 -0.34
N LEU A 42 -1.65 -0.34 -0.05
CA LEU A 42 -1.50 0.41 1.19
C LEU A 42 -2.79 0.45 1.98
N ASP A 43 -2.68 0.30 3.29
CA ASP A 43 -3.80 0.56 4.19
C ASP A 43 -3.85 2.08 4.42
N LEU A 44 -5.03 2.65 4.42
CA LEU A 44 -5.19 4.07 4.71
C LEU A 44 -4.84 4.41 6.15
N GLN A 45 -4.99 3.45 7.07
CA GLN A 45 -4.61 3.63 8.47
C GLN A 45 -3.42 2.75 8.81
N MET A 46 -2.26 3.36 8.94
CA MET A 46 -1.05 2.68 9.38
C MET A 46 -0.38 3.49 10.49
N PRO A 47 0.31 2.81 11.42
CA PRO A 47 1.09 3.54 12.42
C PRO A 47 2.10 4.47 11.75
N GLU A 48 2.33 5.63 12.35
CA GLU A 48 3.31 6.63 11.97
C GLU A 48 2.92 7.44 10.74
N LEU A 49 2.59 6.78 9.62
CA LEU A 49 2.17 7.48 8.41
C LEU A 49 0.94 6.81 7.84
N THR A 50 -0.02 7.60 7.41
CA THR A 50 -1.18 7.07 6.68
C THR A 50 -0.76 6.64 5.28
N GLY A 51 -1.61 5.86 4.60
CA GLY A 51 -1.33 5.47 3.22
C GLY A 51 -1.11 6.65 2.30
N LEU A 52 -1.88 7.73 2.48
CA LEU A 52 -1.72 8.93 1.66
C LEU A 52 -0.39 9.62 1.92
N GLU A 53 0.07 9.63 3.16
CA GLU A 53 1.36 10.22 3.49
C GLU A 53 2.52 9.42 2.91
N VAL A 54 2.37 8.10 2.80
CA VAL A 54 3.38 7.25 2.17
C VAL A 54 3.56 7.68 0.72
N VAL A 55 2.46 7.91 0.00
CA VAL A 55 2.52 8.35 -1.40
C VAL A 55 3.35 9.62 -1.53
N LYS A 56 3.16 10.56 -0.61
CA LYS A 56 3.88 11.83 -0.65
C LYS A 56 5.37 11.70 -0.41
N LYS A 57 5.80 10.61 0.22
CA LYS A 57 7.21 10.39 0.54
C LYS A 57 7.98 9.70 -0.58
N VAL A 58 7.29 9.20 -1.59
CA VAL A 58 7.94 8.50 -2.70
C VAL A 58 8.22 9.47 -3.83
N PRO A 59 9.47 9.54 -4.32
CA PRO A 59 9.80 10.39 -5.46
C PRO A 59 9.02 9.99 -6.71
N GLU A 60 8.66 10.96 -7.51
CA GLU A 60 7.84 10.72 -8.69
C GLU A 60 8.44 9.68 -9.64
N GLU A 61 9.74 9.70 -9.84
CA GLU A 61 10.42 8.78 -10.75
C GLU A 61 10.47 7.35 -10.23
N LYS A 62 10.14 7.13 -8.93
CA LYS A 62 10.11 5.79 -8.32
C LYS A 62 8.70 5.37 -7.95
N MET A 63 7.72 6.14 -8.37
CA MET A 63 6.34 5.94 -7.91
C MET A 63 5.67 4.76 -8.61
N PRO A 64 5.18 3.76 -7.85
CA PRO A 64 4.40 2.67 -8.42
C PRO A 64 2.95 3.08 -8.62
N LEU A 65 2.14 2.18 -9.12
CA LEU A 65 0.70 2.32 -9.01
C LEU A 65 0.33 2.05 -7.56
N PHE A 66 -0.60 2.81 -7.02
CA PHE A 66 -1.06 2.63 -5.65
C PHE A 66 -2.49 2.15 -5.62
N ALA A 67 -2.77 1.21 -4.74
CA ALA A 67 -4.12 0.80 -4.43
C ALA A 67 -4.28 0.85 -2.92
N PHE A 68 -5.39 1.40 -2.46
CA PHE A 68 -5.66 1.52 -1.04
C PHE A 68 -6.63 0.46 -0.60
N VAL A 69 -6.29 -0.20 0.51
CA VAL A 69 -7.12 -1.23 1.10
C VAL A 69 -7.45 -0.79 2.51
N THR A 70 -8.69 -0.91 2.90
CA THR A 70 -9.10 -0.50 4.23
C THR A 70 -10.19 -1.43 4.75
N ALA A 71 -10.18 -1.64 6.06
CA ALA A 71 -11.21 -2.42 6.71
C ALA A 71 -12.45 -1.59 7.07
N PHE A 72 -12.39 -0.28 6.83
CA PHE A 72 -13.48 0.62 7.21
C PHE A 72 -14.12 1.25 5.96
N ASP A 73 -15.41 1.04 5.82
CA ASP A 73 -16.17 1.55 4.69
C ASP A 73 -16.08 3.08 4.58
N ASP A 74 -16.05 3.77 5.71
CA ASP A 74 -15.96 5.23 5.73
C ASP A 74 -14.70 5.72 5.03
N TYR A 75 -13.58 5.02 5.21
CA TYR A 75 -12.34 5.38 4.56
C TYR A 75 -12.40 5.14 3.06
N ALA A 76 -13.05 4.07 2.65
CA ALA A 76 -13.22 3.79 1.24
C ALA A 76 -14.01 4.90 0.56
N VAL A 77 -15.08 5.39 1.19
CA VAL A 77 -15.88 6.49 0.68
C VAL A 77 -15.04 7.75 0.57
N GLN A 78 -14.27 8.07 1.61
CA GLN A 78 -13.42 9.26 1.60
C GLN A 78 -12.36 9.19 0.50
N ALA A 79 -11.79 8.03 0.25
CA ALA A 79 -10.80 7.86 -0.81
C ALA A 79 -11.39 8.16 -2.18
N PHE A 80 -12.61 7.74 -2.42
CA PHE A 80 -13.31 8.06 -3.67
C PHE A 80 -13.64 9.55 -3.78
N GLU A 81 -14.02 10.18 -2.69
CA GLU A 81 -14.37 11.60 -2.68
C GLU A 81 -13.18 12.51 -2.93
N LEU A 82 -11.97 12.06 -2.59
CA LEU A 82 -10.76 12.84 -2.81
C LEU A 82 -10.37 12.92 -4.29
N ASN A 83 -10.96 12.09 -5.10
CA ASN A 83 -10.74 12.14 -6.53
C ASN A 83 -11.69 13.12 -7.19
#